data_ed592c6b1747d71e0afe0543018478c3
#
_entry.id   ed592c6b1747d71e0afe0543018478c3
#
_cell.length_a   1.000
_cell.length_b   1.000
_cell.length_c   1.000
_cell.angle_alpha   90.00
_cell.angle_beta   90.00
_cell.angle_gamma   90.00
#
_symmetry.space_group_name_H-M   'P 1'
#
loop_
_entity.id
_entity.type
_entity.pdbx_description
1 polymer ?
#
loop_
_entity_poly.entity_id
_entity_poly.type
_entity_poly.pdbx_seq_one_letter_code
_entity_poly.pdbx_strand_id
1 'polypeptide(L)'
;MNKYIKKSHKKTMTERREFTVFGTINVFVKDPLPSEIDFTKVVMDIEDTMPPHLFYEVETIMVGQFKELEQRGIRAAFLDGGIYVTNEQPSEEQLFEDIIHEVAHAVEKMYEFDLYGDGKLETEYLVKKKMFVDLLAAHDINVPNRLKYESEYSKAFDEFLYYEVGYEKLTNFTKGLFITPYASVSVSEYFATAFEAFFVEGEEAYIKEISPELFIKLRQLSVQGEQDEEI
;
A
#
# COMPACT_ATOMS: atom_id res chain seq x y z
N MET A 1 -46.42 3.31 -8.14
CA MET A 1 -45.15 3.88 -7.63
C MET A 1 -44.49 3.07 -6.50
N ASN A 2 -45.26 2.54 -5.53
CA ASN A 2 -44.68 1.80 -4.40
C ASN A 2 -44.01 0.45 -4.69
N LYS A 3 -44.40 -0.26 -5.74
CA LYS A 3 -43.85 -1.59 -6.07
C LYS A 3 -42.46 -1.49 -6.72
N TYR A 4 -42.20 -0.44 -7.49
CA TYR A 4 -40.92 -0.19 -8.14
C TYR A 4 -39.88 0.28 -7.15
N ILE A 5 -40.25 1.18 -6.24
CA ILE A 5 -39.37 1.66 -5.15
C ILE A 5 -39.02 0.53 -4.20
N LYS A 6 -39.98 -0.34 -3.81
CA LYS A 6 -39.71 -1.52 -2.97
C LYS A 6 -38.81 -2.55 -3.67
N LYS A 7 -38.96 -2.75 -4.99
CA LYS A 7 -38.12 -3.67 -5.75
C LYS A 7 -36.70 -3.11 -5.97
N SER A 8 -36.59 -1.81 -6.22
CA SER A 8 -35.31 -1.10 -6.29
C SER A 8 -34.60 -1.10 -4.93
N HIS A 9 -35.29 -0.78 -3.85
CA HIS A 9 -34.76 -0.81 -2.50
C HIS A 9 -34.30 -2.21 -2.06
N LYS A 10 -35.10 -3.24 -2.39
CA LYS A 10 -34.77 -4.64 -2.10
C LYS A 10 -33.57 -5.11 -2.93
N LYS A 11 -33.44 -4.65 -4.19
CA LYS A 11 -32.30 -4.95 -5.05
C LYS A 11 -31.05 -4.24 -4.53
N THR A 12 -31.14 -2.99 -4.12
CA THR A 12 -30.03 -2.22 -3.52
C THR A 12 -29.57 -2.80 -2.18
N MET A 13 -30.48 -3.32 -1.34
CA MET A 13 -30.14 -3.95 -0.06
C MET A 13 -29.59 -5.37 -0.23
N THR A 14 -29.93 -6.08 -1.32
CA THR A 14 -29.39 -7.43 -1.60
C THR A 14 -28.01 -7.36 -2.27
N GLU A 15 -27.62 -6.19 -2.80
CA GLU A 15 -26.32 -5.96 -3.43
C GLU A 15 -25.31 -5.25 -2.50
N ARG A 16 -25.74 -4.71 -1.36
CA ARG A 16 -24.85 -4.22 -0.29
C ARG A 16 -24.45 -5.40 0.59
N ARG A 17 -23.31 -6.00 0.27
CA ARG A 17 -22.66 -6.96 1.17
C ARG A 17 -21.88 -6.17 2.20
N GLU A 18 -22.23 -6.33 3.47
CA GLU A 18 -21.44 -5.86 4.60
C GLU A 18 -20.57 -7.03 5.07
N PHE A 19 -19.29 -6.81 5.16
CA PHE A 19 -18.31 -7.75 5.69
C PHE A 19 -17.64 -7.09 6.88
N THR A 20 -17.01 -7.88 7.72
CA THR A 20 -16.09 -7.39 8.74
C THR A 20 -14.73 -8.08 8.57
N VAL A 21 -13.65 -7.34 8.80
CA VAL A 21 -12.30 -7.88 8.93
C VAL A 21 -11.96 -7.86 10.41
N PHE A 22 -11.45 -8.97 10.94
CA PHE A 22 -11.19 -9.20 12.37
C PHE A 22 -12.41 -8.93 13.28
N GLY A 23 -13.64 -9.01 12.74
CA GLY A 23 -14.87 -8.75 13.48
C GLY A 23 -15.07 -7.30 13.92
N THR A 24 -14.18 -6.38 13.63
CA THR A 24 -14.20 -4.98 14.09
C THR A 24 -14.22 -3.96 12.97
N ILE A 25 -13.55 -4.22 11.86
CA ILE A 25 -13.42 -3.29 10.74
C ILE A 25 -14.56 -3.52 9.76
N ASN A 26 -15.40 -2.51 9.57
CA ASN A 26 -16.53 -2.62 8.65
C ASN A 26 -16.07 -2.48 7.20
N VAL A 27 -16.54 -3.38 6.35
CA VAL A 27 -16.27 -3.34 4.91
C VAL A 27 -17.55 -3.08 4.15
N PHE A 28 -17.53 -2.06 3.30
CA PHE A 28 -18.66 -1.65 2.50
C PHE A 28 -18.35 -1.79 1.01
N VAL A 29 -19.02 -2.70 0.32
CA VAL A 29 -18.99 -2.79 -1.13
C VAL A 29 -20.08 -1.88 -1.68
N LYS A 30 -19.70 -0.67 -2.08
CA LYS A 30 -20.60 0.37 -2.60
C LYS A 30 -21.04 0.07 -4.04
N ASP A 31 -20.09 -0.31 -4.88
CA ASP A 31 -20.32 -0.65 -6.28
C ASP A 31 -19.91 -2.11 -6.52
N PRO A 32 -20.63 -2.88 -7.38
CA PRO A 32 -20.38 -4.30 -7.54
C PRO A 32 -18.96 -4.56 -8.09
N LEU A 33 -18.33 -5.57 -7.53
CA LEU A 33 -17.07 -6.15 -8.05
C LEU A 33 -17.34 -6.98 -9.31
N PRO A 34 -16.32 -7.21 -10.16
CA PRO A 34 -16.36 -8.22 -11.20
C PRO A 34 -16.84 -9.57 -10.66
N SER A 35 -17.58 -10.33 -11.47
CA SER A 35 -18.20 -11.61 -11.06
C SER A 35 -17.18 -12.69 -10.69
N GLU A 36 -15.96 -12.55 -11.15
CA GLU A 36 -14.84 -13.44 -10.93
C GLU A 36 -14.18 -13.24 -9.57
N ILE A 37 -14.49 -12.14 -8.86
CA ILE A 37 -13.89 -11.78 -7.57
C ILE A 37 -14.81 -12.19 -6.43
N ASP A 38 -14.37 -13.16 -5.62
CA ASP A 38 -14.99 -13.49 -4.35
C ASP A 38 -14.39 -12.66 -3.22
N PHE A 39 -15.06 -11.59 -2.85
CA PHE A 39 -14.60 -10.72 -1.78
C PHE A 39 -14.55 -11.41 -0.41
N THR A 40 -15.32 -12.47 -0.19
CA THR A 40 -15.24 -13.27 1.05
C THR A 40 -13.87 -13.91 1.18
N LYS A 41 -13.32 -14.40 0.07
CA LYS A 41 -11.97 -14.97 0.04
C LYS A 41 -10.92 -13.91 0.36
N VAL A 42 -11.03 -12.70 -0.21
CA VAL A 42 -10.09 -11.60 0.09
C VAL A 42 -10.09 -11.25 1.59
N VAL A 43 -11.26 -11.20 2.23
CA VAL A 43 -11.36 -10.99 3.69
C VAL A 43 -10.67 -12.12 4.46
N MET A 44 -10.90 -13.37 4.08
CA MET A 44 -10.26 -14.52 4.74
C MET A 44 -8.74 -14.49 4.56
N ASP A 45 -8.26 -14.18 3.35
CA ASP A 45 -6.83 -14.08 3.06
C ASP A 45 -6.17 -12.96 3.91
N ILE A 46 -6.86 -11.82 4.12
CA ILE A 46 -6.39 -10.77 5.03
C ILE A 46 -6.28 -11.29 6.47
N GLU A 47 -7.33 -11.94 6.99
CA GLU A 47 -7.38 -12.44 8.36
C GLU A 47 -6.37 -13.57 8.62
N ASP A 48 -6.09 -14.39 7.60
CA ASP A 48 -5.13 -15.49 7.69
C ASP A 48 -3.66 -15.03 7.58
N THR A 49 -3.42 -13.91 6.88
CA THR A 49 -2.06 -13.44 6.57
C THR A 49 -1.57 -12.36 7.53
N MET A 50 -2.48 -11.45 7.95
CA MET A 50 -2.08 -10.23 8.62
C MET A 50 -2.34 -10.24 10.12
N PRO A 51 -1.37 -9.76 10.94
CA PRO A 51 -1.61 -9.53 12.37
C PRO A 51 -2.69 -8.47 12.60
N PRO A 52 -3.72 -8.73 13.45
CA PRO A 52 -4.84 -7.80 13.67
C PRO A 52 -4.41 -6.41 14.17
N HIS A 53 -3.36 -6.32 14.99
CA HIS A 53 -2.88 -5.05 15.56
C HIS A 53 -2.39 -4.06 14.51
N LEU A 54 -2.00 -4.51 13.31
CA LEU A 54 -1.58 -3.64 12.22
C LEU A 54 -2.76 -2.89 11.56
N PHE A 55 -3.99 -3.22 11.95
CA PHE A 55 -5.20 -2.58 11.45
C PHE A 55 -5.83 -1.59 12.43
N TYR A 56 -5.20 -1.26 13.56
CA TYR A 56 -5.80 -0.41 14.60
C TYR A 56 -6.20 0.99 14.13
N GLU A 57 -5.50 1.56 13.14
CA GLU A 57 -5.86 2.84 12.51
C GLU A 57 -6.88 2.69 11.37
N VAL A 58 -7.27 1.46 11.02
CA VAL A 58 -8.26 1.21 9.97
C VAL A 58 -9.64 1.04 10.59
N GLU A 59 -10.52 2.00 10.38
CA GLU A 59 -11.91 1.96 10.86
C GLU A 59 -12.84 1.29 9.83
N THR A 60 -12.59 1.53 8.54
CA THR A 60 -13.43 1.04 7.45
C THR A 60 -12.64 0.73 6.19
N ILE A 61 -13.14 -0.24 5.42
CA ILE A 61 -12.69 -0.52 4.05
C ILE A 61 -13.88 -0.30 3.11
N MET A 62 -13.71 0.55 2.12
CA MET A 62 -14.76 0.91 1.15
C MET A 62 -14.33 0.53 -0.26
N VAL A 63 -15.09 -0.37 -0.88
CA VAL A 63 -14.85 -0.82 -2.26
C VAL A 63 -15.89 -0.21 -3.20
N GLY A 64 -15.46 0.48 -4.25
CA GLY A 64 -16.37 1.13 -5.17
C GLY A 64 -15.70 2.13 -6.10
N GLN A 65 -16.52 2.92 -6.81
CA GLN A 65 -16.02 4.01 -7.66
C GLN A 65 -15.93 5.30 -6.83
N PHE A 66 -14.73 5.87 -6.78
CA PHE A 66 -14.42 7.09 -6.04
C PHE A 66 -13.75 8.10 -6.98
N LYS A 67 -14.34 9.28 -7.11
CA LYS A 67 -13.83 10.34 -7.99
C LYS A 67 -12.40 10.76 -7.65
N GLU A 68 -12.06 10.74 -6.37
CA GLU A 68 -10.73 11.08 -5.88
C GLU A 68 -9.67 10.11 -6.41
N LEU A 69 -9.96 8.81 -6.43
CA LEU A 69 -9.07 7.78 -6.98
C LEU A 69 -8.94 7.93 -8.50
N GLU A 70 -10.07 8.11 -9.20
CA GLU A 70 -10.11 8.32 -10.65
C GLU A 70 -9.30 9.54 -11.09
N GLN A 71 -9.46 10.68 -10.38
CA GLN A 71 -8.74 11.93 -10.69
C GLN A 71 -7.24 11.83 -10.46
N ARG A 72 -6.82 11.01 -9.49
CA ARG A 72 -5.42 10.77 -9.18
C ARG A 72 -4.82 9.62 -10.02
N GLY A 73 -5.67 8.82 -10.68
CA GLY A 73 -5.25 7.64 -11.45
C GLY A 73 -4.67 6.52 -10.57
N ILE A 74 -5.16 6.40 -9.33
CA ILE A 74 -4.74 5.37 -8.36
C ILE A 74 -5.89 4.41 -8.07
N ARG A 75 -5.57 3.20 -7.62
CA ARG A 75 -6.57 2.17 -7.34
C ARG A 75 -7.04 2.15 -5.90
N ALA A 76 -6.21 2.58 -4.97
CA ALA A 76 -6.54 2.65 -3.56
C ALA A 76 -5.98 3.91 -2.89
N ALA A 77 -6.48 4.24 -1.70
CA ALA A 77 -5.92 5.27 -0.83
C ALA A 77 -6.39 5.07 0.62
N PHE A 78 -5.48 5.24 1.59
CA PHE A 78 -5.81 5.39 3.00
C PHE A 78 -6.06 6.87 3.33
N LEU A 79 -7.25 7.21 3.82
CA LEU A 79 -7.65 8.58 4.16
C LEU A 79 -8.49 8.57 5.44
N ASP A 80 -8.06 9.28 6.47
CA ASP A 80 -8.82 9.54 7.71
C ASP A 80 -9.43 8.28 8.35
N GLY A 81 -8.66 7.18 8.47
CA GLY A 81 -9.10 5.91 9.03
C GLY A 81 -9.86 5.00 8.05
N GLY A 82 -10.09 5.45 6.83
CA GLY A 82 -10.75 4.67 5.77
C GLY A 82 -9.78 4.23 4.68
N ILE A 83 -9.84 2.97 4.29
CA ILE A 83 -9.21 2.47 3.07
C ILE A 83 -10.27 2.51 1.96
N TYR A 84 -9.98 3.23 0.89
CA TYR A 84 -10.83 3.34 -0.29
C TYR A 84 -10.17 2.59 -1.44
N VAL A 85 -10.88 1.63 -2.04
CA VAL A 85 -10.34 0.80 -3.12
C VAL A 85 -11.32 0.79 -4.29
N THR A 86 -10.82 0.90 -5.51
CA THR A 86 -11.66 0.79 -6.70
C THR A 86 -12.28 -0.60 -6.81
N ASN A 87 -13.54 -0.69 -7.29
CA ASN A 87 -14.15 -1.96 -7.64
C ASN A 87 -13.71 -2.52 -9.01
N GLU A 88 -12.95 -1.74 -9.79
CA GLU A 88 -12.37 -2.17 -11.06
C GLU A 88 -11.07 -2.93 -10.83
N GLN A 89 -11.18 -4.14 -10.30
CA GLN A 89 -10.05 -5.00 -9.95
C GLN A 89 -9.84 -6.09 -10.99
N PRO A 90 -8.57 -6.40 -11.37
CA PRO A 90 -8.26 -7.47 -12.30
C PRO A 90 -8.34 -8.86 -11.67
N SER A 91 -8.11 -8.97 -10.35
CA SER A 91 -8.11 -10.24 -9.61
C SER A 91 -8.35 -10.03 -8.10
N GLU A 92 -8.62 -11.13 -7.38
CA GLU A 92 -8.68 -11.15 -5.91
C GLU A 92 -7.33 -10.78 -5.29
N GLU A 93 -6.25 -11.32 -5.86
CA GLU A 93 -4.87 -11.05 -5.44
C GLU A 93 -4.55 -9.56 -5.50
N GLN A 94 -4.88 -8.89 -6.62
CA GLN A 94 -4.64 -7.46 -6.75
C GLN A 94 -5.49 -6.63 -5.78
N LEU A 95 -6.73 -7.02 -5.53
CA LEU A 95 -7.57 -6.35 -4.54
C LEU A 95 -7.00 -6.51 -3.12
N PHE A 96 -6.50 -7.70 -2.80
CA PHE A 96 -5.82 -7.98 -1.55
C PHE A 96 -4.55 -7.12 -1.41
N GLU A 97 -3.67 -7.11 -2.41
CA GLU A 97 -2.44 -6.31 -2.42
C GLU A 97 -2.74 -4.81 -2.27
N ASP A 98 -3.70 -4.28 -3.04
CA ASP A 98 -4.11 -2.87 -2.93
C ASP A 98 -4.59 -2.52 -1.50
N ILE A 99 -5.33 -3.41 -0.82
CA ILE A 99 -5.75 -3.20 0.57
C ILE A 99 -4.56 -3.22 1.52
N ILE A 100 -3.65 -4.21 1.40
CA ILE A 100 -2.49 -4.33 2.29
C ILE A 100 -1.53 -3.15 2.12
N HIS A 101 -1.37 -2.65 0.90
CA HIS A 101 -0.60 -1.43 0.65
C HIS A 101 -1.14 -0.23 1.45
N GLU A 102 -2.45 -0.05 1.45
CA GLU A 102 -3.07 1.03 2.22
C GLU A 102 -3.03 0.79 3.73
N VAL A 103 -3.03 -0.47 4.18
CA VAL A 103 -2.76 -0.81 5.58
C VAL A 103 -1.34 -0.39 5.97
N ALA A 104 -0.35 -0.55 5.09
CA ALA A 104 1.00 -0.08 5.36
C ALA A 104 1.05 1.43 5.63
N HIS A 105 0.31 2.25 4.88
CA HIS A 105 0.20 3.69 5.14
C HIS A 105 -0.54 4.01 6.45
N ALA A 106 -1.52 3.20 6.85
CA ALA A 106 -2.16 3.33 8.16
C ALA A 106 -1.18 3.02 9.30
N VAL A 107 -0.40 1.94 9.16
CA VAL A 107 0.66 1.55 10.09
C VAL A 107 1.77 2.62 10.15
N GLU A 108 2.18 3.15 9.01
CA GLU A 108 3.17 4.23 8.93
C GLU A 108 2.74 5.45 9.75
N LYS A 109 1.48 5.86 9.63
CA LYS A 109 0.90 6.95 10.41
C LYS A 109 0.88 6.67 11.91
N MET A 110 0.47 5.45 12.30
CA MET A 110 0.40 5.04 13.70
C MET A 110 1.77 4.98 14.37
N TYR A 111 2.75 4.43 13.67
CA TYR A 111 4.11 4.19 14.17
C TYR A 111 5.15 5.19 13.62
N GLU A 112 4.72 6.38 13.19
CA GLU A 112 5.58 7.41 12.58
C GLU A 112 6.85 7.68 13.40
N PHE A 113 6.71 7.83 14.73
CA PHE A 113 7.85 8.07 15.61
C PHE A 113 8.80 6.87 15.68
N ASP A 114 8.29 5.66 15.75
CA ASP A 114 9.11 4.43 15.83
C ASP A 114 9.84 4.15 14.50
N LEU A 115 9.19 4.48 13.39
CA LEU A 115 9.75 4.31 12.05
C LEU A 115 10.82 5.36 11.73
N TYR A 116 10.54 6.62 12.00
CA TYR A 116 11.36 7.76 11.51
C TYR A 116 12.10 8.52 12.59
N GLY A 117 11.75 8.38 13.88
CA GLY A 117 12.29 9.19 14.97
C GLY A 117 13.80 9.09 15.18
N ASP A 118 14.45 7.99 14.79
CA ASP A 118 15.91 7.82 14.83
C ASP A 118 16.62 8.24 13.52
N GLY A 119 15.87 8.61 12.47
CA GLY A 119 16.35 9.05 11.16
C GLY A 119 17.06 7.99 10.32
N LYS A 120 17.10 6.73 10.78
CA LYS A 120 17.86 5.68 10.09
C LYS A 120 17.17 5.21 8.82
N LEU A 121 15.86 5.00 8.87
CA LEU A 121 15.07 4.57 7.72
C LEU A 121 15.14 5.61 6.59
N GLU A 122 14.96 6.89 6.89
CA GLU A 122 15.08 7.96 5.92
C GLU A 122 16.50 8.05 5.35
N THR A 123 17.53 7.89 6.21
CA THR A 123 18.93 7.90 5.77
C THR A 123 19.21 6.74 4.81
N GLU A 124 18.75 5.52 5.12
CA GLU A 124 18.88 4.35 4.23
C GLU A 124 18.23 4.61 2.88
N TYR A 125 16.99 5.12 2.88
CA TYR A 125 16.27 5.48 1.66
C TYR A 125 17.04 6.51 0.83
N LEU A 126 17.49 7.62 1.43
CA LEU A 126 18.20 8.70 0.73
C LEU A 126 19.54 8.24 0.14
N VAL A 127 20.26 7.34 0.81
CA VAL A 127 21.49 6.71 0.26
C VAL A 127 21.16 5.91 -0.99
N LYS A 128 20.10 5.09 -0.95
CA LYS A 128 19.64 4.31 -2.11
C LYS A 128 19.16 5.20 -3.25
N LYS A 129 18.36 6.23 -2.92
CA LYS A 129 17.88 7.21 -3.90
C LYS A 129 19.05 7.91 -4.59
N LYS A 130 20.10 8.26 -3.85
CA LYS A 130 21.32 8.83 -4.43
C LYS A 130 21.99 7.84 -5.39
N MET A 131 22.17 6.59 -5.00
CA MET A 131 22.76 5.55 -5.86
C MET A 131 21.93 5.35 -7.14
N PHE A 132 20.62 5.34 -7.01
CA PHE A 132 19.69 5.24 -8.14
C PHE A 132 19.82 6.44 -9.10
N VAL A 133 19.85 7.67 -8.57
CA VAL A 133 20.02 8.89 -9.37
C VAL A 133 21.39 8.90 -10.08
N ASP A 134 22.44 8.47 -9.39
CA ASP A 134 23.79 8.36 -9.99
C ASP A 134 23.81 7.32 -11.12
N LEU A 135 23.08 6.20 -10.94
CA LEU A 135 22.92 5.16 -11.96
C LEU A 135 22.17 5.67 -13.20
N LEU A 136 21.06 6.40 -12.99
CA LEU A 136 20.32 7.05 -14.08
C LEU A 136 21.21 8.02 -14.87
N ALA A 137 21.99 8.85 -14.17
CA ALA A 137 22.91 9.80 -14.78
C ALA A 137 24.01 9.11 -15.61
N ALA A 138 24.50 7.94 -15.16
CA ALA A 138 25.47 7.14 -15.91
C ALA A 138 24.90 6.58 -17.23
N HIS A 139 23.57 6.60 -17.38
CA HIS A 139 22.84 6.20 -18.59
C HIS A 139 22.21 7.39 -19.33
N ASP A 140 22.77 8.59 -19.15
CA ASP A 140 22.32 9.84 -19.78
C ASP A 140 20.90 10.28 -19.39
N ILE A 141 20.35 9.74 -18.29
CA ILE A 141 19.04 10.13 -17.74
C ILE A 141 19.27 11.06 -16.55
N ASN A 142 19.05 12.36 -16.76
CA ASN A 142 19.37 13.37 -15.75
C ASN A 142 18.12 13.76 -14.94
N VAL A 143 18.07 13.35 -13.69
CA VAL A 143 17.03 13.78 -12.74
C VAL A 143 17.19 15.29 -12.46
N PRO A 144 16.10 16.09 -12.51
CA PRO A 144 16.14 17.50 -12.12
C PRO A 144 16.67 17.69 -10.70
N ASN A 145 17.57 18.65 -10.48
CA ASN A 145 18.26 18.83 -9.20
C ASN A 145 17.31 18.94 -7.98
N ARG A 146 16.15 19.59 -8.14
CA ARG A 146 15.14 19.72 -7.10
C ARG A 146 14.51 18.40 -6.65
N LEU A 147 14.58 17.35 -7.46
CA LEU A 147 13.94 16.05 -7.21
C LEU A 147 14.91 14.99 -6.69
N LYS A 148 16.22 15.28 -6.67
CA LYS A 148 17.26 14.27 -6.39
C LYS A 148 17.32 13.83 -4.94
N TYR A 149 16.92 14.70 -3.99
CA TYR A 149 17.20 14.53 -2.55
C TYR A 149 15.97 14.63 -1.67
N GLU A 150 14.78 14.68 -2.27
CA GLU A 150 13.52 14.68 -1.52
C GLU A 150 13.19 13.25 -1.08
N SER A 151 12.90 13.04 0.21
CA SER A 151 12.41 11.75 0.74
C SER A 151 10.90 11.62 0.60
N GLU A 152 10.19 12.73 0.66
CA GLU A 152 8.74 12.80 0.54
C GLU A 152 8.25 12.51 -0.88
N TYR A 153 6.97 12.14 -0.99
CA TYR A 153 6.32 11.94 -2.29
C TYR A 153 6.29 13.24 -3.10
N SER A 154 6.76 13.14 -4.33
CA SER A 154 6.73 14.23 -5.28
C SER A 154 6.09 13.75 -6.58
N LYS A 155 4.89 14.27 -6.91
CA LYS A 155 4.23 13.97 -8.18
C LYS A 155 5.15 14.22 -9.38
N ALA A 156 5.96 15.28 -9.32
CA ALA A 156 6.88 15.60 -10.41
C ALA A 156 8.01 14.56 -10.56
N PHE A 157 8.44 13.91 -9.46
CA PHE A 157 9.41 12.82 -9.51
C PHE A 157 8.78 11.53 -10.02
N ASP A 158 7.59 11.21 -9.55
CA ASP A 158 6.81 10.06 -9.99
C ASP A 158 6.52 10.14 -11.51
N GLU A 159 6.01 11.27 -11.99
CA GLU A 159 5.81 11.53 -13.42
C GLU A 159 7.12 11.45 -14.23
N PHE A 160 8.24 11.96 -13.69
CA PHE A 160 9.55 11.84 -14.33
C PHE A 160 9.98 10.37 -14.47
N LEU A 161 9.82 9.57 -13.40
CA LEU A 161 10.15 8.14 -13.44
C LEU A 161 9.27 7.40 -14.47
N TYR A 162 7.99 7.72 -14.50
CA TYR A 162 7.04 7.05 -15.39
C TYR A 162 7.26 7.43 -16.87
N TYR A 163 7.35 8.73 -17.19
CA TYR A 163 7.35 9.21 -18.58
C TYR A 163 8.77 9.30 -19.18
N GLU A 164 9.77 9.72 -18.41
CA GLU A 164 11.12 9.96 -18.91
C GLU A 164 12.02 8.72 -18.77
N VAL A 165 11.89 7.96 -17.69
CA VAL A 165 12.67 6.73 -17.49
C VAL A 165 11.97 5.54 -18.13
N GLY A 166 10.69 5.34 -17.82
CA GLY A 166 9.85 4.24 -18.24
C GLY A 166 9.99 2.98 -17.39
N TYR A 167 8.88 2.29 -17.19
CA TYR A 167 8.78 1.19 -16.24
C TYR A 167 9.75 0.03 -16.49
N GLU A 168 9.98 -0.35 -17.74
CA GLU A 168 10.92 -1.42 -18.11
C GLU A 168 12.35 -1.10 -17.65
N LYS A 169 12.79 0.14 -17.85
CA LYS A 169 14.11 0.59 -17.40
C LYS A 169 14.19 0.72 -15.89
N LEU A 170 13.12 1.24 -15.25
CA LEU A 170 13.03 1.34 -13.80
C LEU A 170 13.25 0.00 -13.13
N THR A 171 12.59 -1.07 -13.59
CA THR A 171 12.77 -2.43 -13.06
C THR A 171 14.24 -2.86 -13.07
N ASN A 172 14.98 -2.52 -14.12
CA ASN A 172 16.41 -2.85 -14.21
C ASN A 172 17.28 -1.96 -13.29
N PHE A 173 16.99 -0.67 -13.20
CA PHE A 173 17.80 0.27 -12.41
C PHE A 173 17.54 0.18 -10.91
N THR A 174 16.37 -0.28 -10.48
CA THR A 174 16.03 -0.43 -9.07
C THR A 174 16.39 -1.80 -8.48
N LYS A 175 16.71 -2.77 -9.34
CA LYS A 175 17.05 -4.13 -8.92
C LYS A 175 18.25 -4.14 -7.98
N GLY A 176 18.09 -4.75 -6.79
CA GLY A 176 19.12 -4.81 -5.75
C GLY A 176 19.30 -3.51 -4.95
N LEU A 177 18.55 -2.44 -5.30
CA LEU A 177 18.48 -1.21 -4.52
C LEU A 177 17.13 -1.10 -3.77
N PHE A 178 16.05 -1.43 -4.45
CA PHE A 178 14.68 -1.32 -3.94
C PHE A 178 13.94 -2.65 -4.11
N ILE A 179 12.92 -2.88 -3.28
CA ILE A 179 12.05 -4.07 -3.37
C ILE A 179 11.30 -4.06 -4.70
N THR A 180 10.66 -2.92 -5.02
CA THR A 180 9.97 -2.69 -6.29
C THR A 180 10.45 -1.38 -6.92
N PRO A 181 10.20 -1.15 -8.22
CA PRO A 181 10.45 0.15 -8.84
C PRO A 181 9.73 1.31 -8.14
N TYR A 182 8.52 1.07 -7.65
CA TYR A 182 7.69 2.09 -6.99
C TYR A 182 8.26 2.51 -5.63
N ALA A 183 8.96 1.63 -4.93
CA ALA A 183 9.69 1.95 -3.71
C ALA A 183 10.70 3.12 -3.86
N SER A 184 11.13 3.43 -5.07
CA SER A 184 12.06 4.54 -5.33
C SER A 184 11.42 5.92 -5.30
N VAL A 185 10.08 6.02 -5.30
CA VAL A 185 9.33 7.28 -5.43
C VAL A 185 9.44 8.13 -4.16
N SER A 186 9.23 7.54 -2.99
CA SER A 186 9.31 8.21 -1.68
C SER A 186 9.69 7.23 -0.57
N VAL A 187 10.05 7.76 0.61
CA VAL A 187 10.33 6.93 1.78
C VAL A 187 9.07 6.20 2.26
N SER A 188 7.89 6.79 2.11
CA SER A 188 6.61 6.18 2.42
C SER A 188 6.33 4.97 1.50
N GLU A 189 6.53 5.11 0.18
CA GLU A 189 6.39 3.98 -0.76
C GLU A 189 7.47 2.92 -0.58
N TYR A 190 8.67 3.33 -0.15
CA TYR A 190 9.74 2.41 0.23
C TYR A 190 9.33 1.54 1.43
N PHE A 191 8.68 2.13 2.43
CA PHE A 191 8.11 1.40 3.56
C PHE A 191 6.95 0.52 3.12
N ALA A 192 5.95 1.06 2.40
CA ALA A 192 4.72 0.35 2.05
C ALA A 192 4.99 -0.89 1.17
N THR A 193 5.83 -0.78 0.15
CA THR A 193 6.18 -1.92 -0.72
C THR A 193 6.99 -3.00 0.01
N ALA A 194 7.84 -2.61 0.96
CA ALA A 194 8.56 -3.58 1.77
C ALA A 194 7.68 -4.22 2.84
N PHE A 195 6.68 -3.51 3.35
CA PHE A 195 5.66 -4.07 4.24
C PHE A 195 4.88 -5.19 3.55
N GLU A 196 4.44 -4.99 2.31
CA GLU A 196 3.82 -6.03 1.50
C GLU A 196 4.75 -7.23 1.33
N ALA A 197 5.98 -7.01 0.85
CA ALA A 197 6.95 -8.06 0.62
C ALA A 197 7.28 -8.85 1.91
N PHE A 198 7.25 -8.19 3.07
CA PHE A 198 7.53 -8.83 4.37
C PHE A 198 6.36 -9.68 4.86
N PHE A 199 5.14 -9.11 4.89
CA PHE A 199 4.00 -9.78 5.50
C PHE A 199 3.25 -10.73 4.55
N VAL A 200 3.28 -10.46 3.24
CA VAL A 200 2.52 -11.20 2.22
C VAL A 200 3.40 -12.17 1.45
N GLU A 201 4.55 -11.70 0.94
CA GLU A 201 5.39 -12.49 0.04
C GLU A 201 6.44 -13.34 0.79
N GLY A 202 6.69 -13.05 2.07
CA GLY A 202 7.70 -13.76 2.88
C GLY A 202 9.14 -13.46 2.46
N GLU A 203 9.40 -12.32 1.83
CA GLU A 203 10.70 -11.92 1.29
C GLU A 203 11.67 -11.34 2.36
N GLU A 204 11.55 -11.82 3.62
CA GLU A 204 12.36 -11.32 4.75
C GLU A 204 13.86 -11.37 4.48
N ALA A 205 14.35 -12.45 3.86
CA ALA A 205 15.77 -12.60 3.59
C ALA A 205 16.29 -11.58 2.59
N TYR A 206 15.50 -11.30 1.55
CA TYR A 206 15.84 -10.31 0.53
C TYR A 206 15.78 -8.88 1.09
N ILE A 207 14.72 -8.55 1.85
CA ILE A 207 14.61 -7.25 2.53
C ILE A 207 15.81 -7.01 3.45
N LYS A 208 16.17 -8.02 4.27
CA LYS A 208 17.32 -7.94 5.17
C LYS A 208 18.64 -7.69 4.45
N GLU A 209 18.81 -8.28 3.26
CA GLU A 209 20.02 -8.12 2.45
C GLU A 209 20.14 -6.71 1.88
N ILE A 210 19.07 -6.23 1.25
CA ILE A 210 19.12 -4.95 0.52
C ILE A 210 18.72 -3.74 1.37
N SER A 211 17.94 -3.93 2.46
CA SER A 211 17.30 -2.85 3.25
C SER A 211 17.33 -3.17 4.75
N PRO A 212 18.53 -3.26 5.38
CA PRO A 212 18.67 -3.77 6.74
C PRO A 212 17.98 -2.91 7.82
N GLU A 213 17.95 -1.58 7.69
CA GLU A 213 17.24 -0.71 8.66
C GLU A 213 15.72 -0.87 8.52
N LEU A 214 15.23 -0.93 7.30
CA LEU A 214 13.82 -1.21 7.02
C LEU A 214 13.40 -2.59 7.57
N PHE A 215 14.23 -3.62 7.36
CA PHE A 215 13.98 -4.95 7.91
C PHE A 215 13.84 -4.93 9.44
N ILE A 216 14.72 -4.20 10.14
CA ILE A 216 14.66 -4.06 11.61
C ILE A 216 13.32 -3.43 12.02
N LYS A 217 12.86 -2.38 11.33
CA LYS A 217 11.58 -1.72 11.62
C LYS A 217 10.38 -2.66 11.41
N LEU A 218 10.36 -3.40 10.29
CA LEU A 218 9.30 -4.38 9.99
C LEU A 218 9.26 -5.52 11.02
N ARG A 219 10.42 -6.02 11.44
CA ARG A 219 10.52 -7.02 12.52
C ARG A 219 10.00 -6.50 13.85
N GLN A 220 10.25 -5.25 14.19
CA GLN A 220 9.70 -4.62 15.40
C GLN A 220 8.16 -4.57 15.35
N LEU A 221 7.59 -4.15 14.20
CA LEU A 221 6.14 -4.12 14.00
C LEU A 221 5.51 -5.51 14.11
N SER A 222 6.16 -6.55 13.59
CA SER A 222 5.61 -7.92 13.61
C SER A 222 5.48 -8.52 15.02
N VAL A 223 6.27 -8.08 15.99
CA VAL A 223 6.26 -8.62 17.36
C VAL A 223 5.55 -7.72 18.39
N GLN A 224 5.17 -6.49 18.03
CA GLN A 224 4.50 -5.58 18.97
C GLN A 224 3.13 -6.09 19.41
N GLY A 225 2.39 -6.79 18.54
CA GLY A 225 1.08 -7.36 18.87
C GLY A 225 1.13 -8.51 19.87
N GLU A 226 2.23 -9.25 19.96
CA GLU A 226 2.37 -10.36 20.91
C GLU A 226 2.46 -9.88 22.38
N GLN A 227 2.84 -8.61 22.61
CA GLN A 227 2.97 -8.04 23.97
C GLN A 227 1.66 -7.48 24.50
N ASP A 228 0.73 -7.09 23.63
CA ASP A 228 -0.56 -6.53 24.02
C ASP A 228 -1.60 -7.61 24.37
N GLU A 229 -1.40 -8.87 23.95
CA GLU A 229 -2.28 -10.00 24.27
C GLU A 229 -1.98 -10.66 25.65
N GLU A 230 -0.88 -10.32 26.32
CA GLU A 230 -0.50 -10.87 27.64
C GLU A 230 -0.94 -9.98 28.84
N ILE A 231 -1.68 -8.91 28.61
CA ILE A 231 -2.19 -8.01 29.68
C ILE A 231 -3.71 -8.14 29.80
#